data_aff3d7505c08205025a7515a23b32151
#
_entry.id   aff3d7505c08205025a7515a23b32151
#
_cell.length_a   1.000
_cell.length_b   1.000
_cell.length_c   1.000
_cell.angle_alpha   90.00
_cell.angle_beta   90.00
_cell.angle_gamma   90.00
#
_symmetry.space_group_name_H-M   'P 1'
#
loop_
_entity.id
_entity.type
_entity.pdbx_description
1 polymer ?
#
loop_
_entity_poly.entity_id
_entity_poly.type
_entity_poly.pdbx_seq_one_letter_code
_entity_poly.pdbx_strand_id
1 'polypeptide(L)'
;MKKGIWKVLADTRLKIAVFIDFDNIEIGVKSTLGVQFDIGVVLEALKERGDVVSKIAYGDWTRAGDYSRSLTQHATKLVQRNLTPGGDKNGADINLALDALEMAFTHGHINAYVIIGGDSDFISLVEKLKQYDKQIFVVGGRAFTSLVMQRNCHEFIAYENLIGGRGRGDRGGRGPSGPVGAQASVDQVVPLLRRALKSASIKRDPGESLPVYRWLFQ
;
A
#
# COMPACT_ATOMS: atom_id res chain seq x y z
N MET A 1 -45.84 2.93 -13.06
CA MET A 1 -44.95 2.16 -12.17
C MET A 1 -43.56 2.01 -12.82
N LYS A 2 -42.73 3.06 -12.85
CA LYS A 2 -41.32 3.01 -13.37
C LYS A 2 -40.38 3.96 -12.63
N LYS A 3 -40.53 4.17 -11.31
CA LYS A 3 -39.68 5.06 -10.48
C LYS A 3 -38.77 4.33 -9.49
N GLY A 4 -38.70 2.99 -9.50
CA GLY A 4 -37.99 2.21 -8.50
C GLY A 4 -36.59 1.72 -8.89
N ILE A 5 -36.25 1.66 -10.16
CA ILE A 5 -35.02 1.00 -10.63
C ILE A 5 -33.81 1.92 -10.62
N TRP A 6 -34.00 3.23 -10.72
CA TRP A 6 -32.90 4.20 -10.78
C TRP A 6 -32.24 4.52 -9.43
N LYS A 7 -32.86 4.13 -8.30
CA LYS A 7 -32.34 4.39 -6.96
C LYS A 7 -31.37 3.30 -6.46
N VAL A 8 -31.29 2.17 -7.15
CA VAL A 8 -30.40 1.04 -6.79
C VAL A 8 -29.05 1.13 -7.51
N LEU A 9 -28.93 1.95 -8.56
CA LEU A 9 -27.67 2.18 -9.28
C LEU A 9 -26.89 3.41 -8.77
N ALA A 10 -27.42 4.10 -7.78
CA ALA A 10 -26.75 5.24 -7.16
C ALA A 10 -25.91 4.73 -5.99
N ASP A 11 -24.63 4.74 -6.18
CA ASP A 11 -23.53 4.69 -5.22
C ASP A 11 -22.77 3.36 -5.14
N THR A 12 -22.25 2.88 -6.27
CA THR A 12 -21.20 1.84 -6.32
C THR A 12 -19.81 2.40 -6.01
N ARG A 13 -19.70 3.72 -5.78
CA ARG A 13 -18.41 4.36 -5.52
C ARG A 13 -17.96 4.07 -4.08
N LEU A 14 -16.71 3.66 -3.91
CA LEU A 14 -16.17 3.35 -2.59
C LEU A 14 -16.17 4.59 -1.69
N LYS A 15 -16.54 4.40 -0.43
CA LYS A 15 -16.35 5.39 0.64
C LYS A 15 -15.11 4.98 1.43
N ILE A 16 -14.08 5.77 1.30
CA ILE A 16 -12.72 5.41 1.70
C ILE A 16 -12.35 6.11 3.00
N ALA A 17 -11.88 5.34 3.99
CA ALA A 17 -11.16 5.85 5.14
C ALA A 17 -9.66 5.60 4.99
N VAL A 18 -8.84 6.62 5.26
CA VAL A 18 -7.38 6.56 5.12
C VAL A 18 -6.72 6.66 6.49
N PHE A 19 -5.89 5.69 6.81
CA PHE A 19 -5.10 5.58 8.03
C PHE A 19 -3.63 5.62 7.67
N ILE A 20 -2.88 6.56 8.23
CA ILE A 20 -1.50 6.85 7.87
C ILE A 20 -0.61 6.59 9.06
N ASP A 21 0.24 5.58 8.97
CA ASP A 21 1.40 5.40 9.84
C ASP A 21 2.52 6.31 9.33
N PHE A 22 2.50 7.56 9.85
CA PHE A 22 3.33 8.61 9.28
C PHE A 22 4.82 8.37 9.49
N ASP A 23 5.23 7.93 10.66
CA ASP A 23 6.65 7.71 10.95
C ASP A 23 7.23 6.61 10.04
N ASN A 24 6.46 5.55 9.79
CA ASN A 24 6.88 4.45 8.92
C ASN A 24 6.99 4.89 7.45
N ILE A 25 5.95 5.54 6.92
CA ILE A 25 5.94 5.95 5.50
C ILE A 25 6.99 7.05 5.22
N GLU A 26 7.17 8.03 6.11
CA GLU A 26 8.15 9.11 5.95
C GLU A 26 9.57 8.54 5.91
N ILE A 27 9.93 7.72 6.90
CA ILE A 27 11.25 7.08 6.97
C ILE A 27 11.48 6.19 5.76
N GLY A 28 10.49 5.36 5.40
CA GLY A 28 10.58 4.45 4.27
C GLY A 28 10.77 5.17 2.94
N VAL A 29 9.98 6.19 2.65
CA VAL A 29 10.07 6.99 1.42
C VAL A 29 11.40 7.75 1.35
N LYS A 30 11.79 8.41 2.43
CA LYS A 30 13.04 9.16 2.49
C LYS A 30 14.27 8.29 2.32
N SER A 31 14.31 7.13 2.98
CA SER A 31 15.47 6.22 2.94
C SER A 31 15.60 5.47 1.63
N THR A 32 14.50 5.11 0.97
CA THR A 32 14.52 4.27 -0.24
C THR A 32 14.42 5.06 -1.54
N LEU A 33 13.70 6.18 -1.53
CA LEU A 33 13.44 6.99 -2.73
C LEU A 33 14.15 8.34 -2.71
N GLY A 34 14.69 8.77 -1.55
CA GLY A 34 15.40 10.05 -1.41
C GLY A 34 14.51 11.28 -1.57
N VAL A 35 13.18 11.13 -1.46
CA VAL A 35 12.21 12.22 -1.60
C VAL A 35 11.39 12.39 -0.32
N GLN A 36 10.70 13.51 -0.20
CA GLN A 36 9.72 13.71 0.88
C GLN A 36 8.39 13.02 0.54
N PHE A 37 7.72 12.50 1.56
CA PHE A 37 6.38 11.95 1.41
C PHE A 37 5.36 13.06 1.11
N ASP A 38 4.56 12.89 0.07
CA ASP A 38 3.49 13.80 -0.34
C ASP A 38 2.14 13.06 -0.30
N ILE A 39 1.32 13.39 0.68
CA ILE A 39 -0.03 12.82 0.79
C ILE A 39 -0.92 13.20 -0.40
N GLY A 40 -0.68 14.34 -1.04
CA GLY A 40 -1.48 14.82 -2.18
C GLY A 40 -1.46 13.85 -3.35
N VAL A 41 -0.30 13.21 -3.65
CA VAL A 41 -0.23 12.21 -4.74
C VAL A 41 -1.02 10.95 -4.42
N VAL A 42 -1.06 10.56 -3.16
CA VAL A 42 -1.84 9.41 -2.71
C VAL A 42 -3.33 9.70 -2.80
N LEU A 43 -3.78 10.86 -2.30
CA LEU A 43 -5.18 11.25 -2.33
C LEU A 43 -5.69 11.39 -3.77
N GLU A 44 -4.87 11.89 -4.69
CA GLU A 44 -5.23 11.97 -6.10
C GLU A 44 -5.46 10.58 -6.71
N ALA A 45 -4.56 9.63 -6.44
CA ALA A 45 -4.73 8.25 -6.89
C ALA A 45 -5.96 7.56 -6.28
N LEU A 46 -6.33 7.90 -5.06
CA LEU A 46 -7.52 7.34 -4.40
C LEU A 46 -8.83 7.90 -4.96
N LYS A 47 -8.85 9.12 -5.51
CA LYS A 47 -10.05 9.70 -6.16
C LYS A 47 -10.56 8.89 -7.34
N GLU A 48 -9.68 8.18 -8.03
CA GLU A 48 -10.05 7.29 -9.12
C GLU A 48 -10.83 6.05 -8.63
N ARG A 49 -10.63 5.66 -7.36
CA ARG A 49 -11.22 4.46 -6.74
C ARG A 49 -12.49 4.77 -5.96
N GLY A 50 -12.58 5.95 -5.36
CA GLY A 50 -13.73 6.30 -4.52
C GLY A 50 -13.64 7.69 -3.91
N ASP A 51 -14.55 7.95 -2.99
CA ASP A 51 -14.61 9.19 -2.23
C ASP A 51 -13.88 9.02 -0.91
N VAL A 52 -12.84 9.80 -0.68
CA VAL A 52 -12.12 9.81 0.59
C VAL A 52 -12.91 10.61 1.61
N VAL A 53 -13.54 9.93 2.58
CA VAL A 53 -14.44 10.53 3.57
C VAL A 53 -13.77 10.76 4.93
N SER A 54 -12.69 10.03 5.24
CA SER A 54 -11.93 10.18 6.47
C SER A 54 -10.43 10.03 6.21
N LYS A 55 -9.62 10.84 6.90
CA LYS A 55 -8.15 10.79 6.84
C LYS A 55 -7.60 11.03 8.23
N ILE A 56 -6.83 10.08 8.73
CA ILE A 56 -6.21 10.14 10.07
C ILE A 56 -4.75 9.74 9.93
N ALA A 57 -3.85 10.53 10.50
CA ALA A 57 -2.43 10.25 10.50
C ALA A 57 -1.91 10.16 11.93
N TYR A 58 -1.15 9.11 12.19
CA TYR A 58 -0.55 8.77 13.48
C TYR A 58 0.95 8.95 13.39
N GLY A 59 1.54 9.66 14.33
CA GLY A 59 2.98 9.93 14.32
C GLY A 59 3.41 10.84 15.45
N ASP A 60 4.72 11.10 15.52
CA ASP A 60 5.30 12.08 16.43
C ASP A 60 5.33 13.48 15.79
N TRP A 61 4.24 14.21 15.95
CA TRP A 61 4.07 15.54 15.35
C TRP A 61 4.99 16.61 15.94
N THR A 62 5.63 16.35 17.07
CA THR A 62 6.64 17.25 17.63
C THR A 62 7.92 17.26 16.77
N ARG A 63 8.16 16.19 16.00
CA ARG A 63 9.33 16.01 15.14
C ARG A 63 9.02 16.16 13.65
N ALA A 64 7.74 16.13 13.27
CA ALA A 64 7.31 16.06 11.88
C ALA A 64 7.48 17.40 11.10
N GLY A 65 7.79 18.52 11.76
CA GLY A 65 8.07 19.80 11.11
C GLY A 65 6.94 20.25 10.17
N ASP A 66 7.29 20.56 8.90
CA ASP A 66 6.34 21.06 7.90
C ASP A 66 5.30 20.04 7.44
N TYR A 67 5.49 18.74 7.72
CA TYR A 67 4.52 17.72 7.35
C TYR A 67 3.17 17.88 8.04
N SER A 68 3.15 18.34 9.31
CA SER A 68 1.90 18.62 10.03
C SER A 68 1.04 19.61 9.27
N ARG A 69 1.67 20.69 8.74
CA ARG A 69 0.99 21.70 7.93
C ARG A 69 0.46 21.11 6.63
N SER A 70 1.29 20.35 5.90
CA SER A 70 0.90 19.71 4.65
C SER A 70 -0.30 18.76 4.83
N LEU A 71 -0.25 17.89 5.85
CA LEU A 71 -1.36 16.98 6.14
C LEU A 71 -2.64 17.71 6.54
N THR A 72 -2.52 18.77 7.34
CA THR A 72 -3.66 19.61 7.76
C THR A 72 -4.31 20.34 6.58
N GLN A 73 -3.52 20.81 5.60
CA GLN A 73 -4.04 21.42 4.36
C GLN A 73 -4.90 20.45 3.55
N HIS A 74 -4.65 19.15 3.68
CA HIS A 74 -5.48 18.09 3.10
C HIS A 74 -6.61 17.61 4.03
N ALA A 75 -6.94 18.39 5.08
CA ALA A 75 -7.95 18.06 6.09
C ALA A 75 -7.72 16.65 6.70
N THR A 76 -6.48 16.31 7.01
CA THR A 76 -6.10 15.09 7.71
C THR A 76 -6.09 15.34 9.21
N LYS A 77 -6.79 14.51 9.99
CA LYS A 77 -6.72 14.52 11.46
C LYS A 77 -5.38 13.99 11.90
N LEU A 78 -4.68 14.70 12.78
CA LEU A 78 -3.40 14.29 13.34
C LEU A 78 -3.61 13.71 14.74
N VAL A 79 -3.13 12.50 14.95
CA VAL A 79 -3.12 11.81 16.25
C VAL A 79 -1.69 11.70 16.73
N GLN A 80 -1.38 12.35 17.87
CA GLN A 80 -0.05 12.34 18.46
C GLN A 80 0.27 10.95 19.03
N ARG A 81 1.43 10.42 18.69
CA ARG A 81 2.00 9.26 19.36
C ARG A 81 2.53 9.65 20.72
N ASN A 82 1.98 9.08 21.78
CA ASN A 82 2.48 9.29 23.12
C ASN A 82 3.72 8.42 23.34
N LEU A 83 4.87 9.05 23.50
CA LEU A 83 6.10 8.39 23.92
C LEU A 83 6.06 8.28 25.45
N THR A 84 5.71 7.12 25.99
CA THR A 84 5.91 6.84 27.41
C THR A 84 7.39 6.67 27.69
N PRO A 85 7.93 7.26 28.79
CA PRO A 85 9.29 6.97 29.24
C PRO A 85 9.44 5.47 29.51
N GLY A 86 10.27 4.79 28.72
CA GLY A 86 10.40 3.32 28.74
C GLY A 86 9.95 2.64 27.46
N GLY A 87 9.34 3.41 26.51
CA GLY A 87 9.29 3.07 25.11
C GLY A 87 8.27 2.03 24.68
N ASP A 88 6.97 2.35 24.68
CA ASP A 88 6.07 1.61 23.80
C ASP A 88 6.19 2.16 22.37
N LYS A 89 7.02 1.49 21.56
CA LYS A 89 7.21 1.86 20.14
C LYS A 89 5.93 1.64 19.31
N ASN A 90 5.02 0.80 19.78
CA ASN A 90 3.84 0.33 19.05
C ASN A 90 2.57 1.12 19.41
N GLY A 91 2.63 2.14 20.27
CA GLY A 91 1.45 2.89 20.70
C GLY A 91 0.68 3.56 19.54
N ALA A 92 1.38 4.03 18.50
CA ALA A 92 0.75 4.60 17.32
C ALA A 92 0.03 3.52 16.50
N ASP A 93 0.67 2.37 16.32
CA ASP A 93 0.15 1.24 15.54
C ASP A 93 -1.11 0.65 16.19
N ILE A 94 -1.09 0.54 17.52
CA ILE A 94 -2.25 0.10 18.31
C ILE A 94 -3.41 1.08 18.15
N ASN A 95 -3.17 2.39 18.28
CA ASN A 95 -4.21 3.40 18.13
C ASN A 95 -4.78 3.41 16.71
N LEU A 96 -3.92 3.31 15.69
CA LEU A 96 -4.37 3.18 14.30
C LEU A 96 -5.27 1.96 14.12
N ALA A 97 -4.85 0.80 14.64
CA ALA A 97 -5.62 -0.43 14.50
C ALA A 97 -6.97 -0.36 15.22
N LEU A 98 -7.01 0.22 16.44
CA LEU A 98 -8.24 0.38 17.21
C LEU A 98 -9.21 1.35 16.53
N ASP A 99 -8.74 2.53 16.08
CA ASP A 99 -9.57 3.52 15.40
C ASP A 99 -10.12 2.97 14.08
N ALA A 100 -9.33 2.19 13.34
CA ALA A 100 -9.78 1.55 12.11
C ALA A 100 -10.87 0.51 12.36
N LEU A 101 -10.72 -0.32 13.41
CA LEU A 101 -11.74 -1.29 13.80
C LEU A 101 -13.00 -0.60 14.32
N GLU A 102 -12.87 0.40 15.20
CA GLU A 102 -14.02 1.18 15.69
C GLU A 102 -14.81 1.78 14.53
N MET A 103 -14.11 2.38 13.57
CA MET A 103 -14.73 2.95 12.37
C MET A 103 -15.44 1.87 11.54
N ALA A 104 -14.88 0.67 11.44
CA ALA A 104 -15.51 -0.43 10.70
C ALA A 104 -16.83 -0.89 11.32
N PHE A 105 -16.99 -0.77 12.64
CA PHE A 105 -18.21 -1.10 13.37
C PHE A 105 -19.22 0.04 13.38
N THR A 106 -18.75 1.28 13.54
CA THR A 106 -19.62 2.44 13.79
C THR A 106 -20.04 3.16 12.51
N HIS A 107 -19.26 3.06 11.43
CA HIS A 107 -19.50 3.77 10.17
C HIS A 107 -19.77 2.78 9.02
N GLY A 108 -20.95 2.15 9.05
CA GLY A 108 -21.33 1.11 8.07
C GLY A 108 -21.29 1.56 6.59
N HIS A 109 -21.35 2.88 6.32
CA HIS A 109 -21.25 3.42 4.97
C HIS A 109 -19.82 3.42 4.43
N ILE A 110 -18.80 3.30 5.29
CA ILE A 110 -17.41 3.18 4.87
C ILE A 110 -17.13 1.71 4.51
N ASN A 111 -16.82 1.48 3.24
CA ASN A 111 -16.63 0.14 2.69
C ASN A 111 -15.20 -0.13 2.21
N ALA A 112 -14.32 0.90 2.21
CA ALA A 112 -12.93 0.76 1.82
C ALA A 112 -11.99 1.42 2.85
N TYR A 113 -10.89 0.74 3.13
CA TYR A 113 -9.88 1.15 4.11
C TYR A 113 -8.52 1.19 3.43
N VAL A 114 -7.83 2.30 3.56
CA VAL A 114 -6.48 2.49 3.04
C VAL A 114 -5.51 2.58 4.22
N ILE A 115 -4.54 1.70 4.26
CA ILE A 115 -3.44 1.75 5.22
C ILE A 115 -2.21 2.29 4.47
N ILE A 116 -1.69 3.43 4.90
CA ILE A 116 -0.46 4.03 4.36
C ILE A 116 0.66 3.73 5.34
N GLY A 117 1.55 2.83 4.95
CA GLY A 117 2.65 2.31 5.76
C GLY A 117 3.08 0.95 5.24
N GLY A 118 4.13 0.37 5.80
CA GLY A 118 4.70 -0.88 5.31
C GLY A 118 4.83 -1.99 6.37
N ASP A 119 4.40 -1.71 7.60
CA ASP A 119 4.64 -2.61 8.72
C ASP A 119 3.79 -3.88 8.63
N SER A 120 4.45 -5.01 8.90
CA SER A 120 3.80 -6.33 8.98
C SER A 120 2.82 -6.45 10.15
N ASP A 121 2.94 -5.62 11.17
CA ASP A 121 2.12 -5.68 12.37
C ASP A 121 0.64 -5.36 12.07
N PHE A 122 0.37 -4.65 10.96
CA PHE A 122 -0.99 -4.40 10.49
C PHE A 122 -1.66 -5.58 9.77
N ILE A 123 -0.99 -6.72 9.57
CA ILE A 123 -1.59 -7.88 8.89
C ILE A 123 -2.85 -8.35 9.61
N SER A 124 -2.81 -8.44 10.94
CA SER A 124 -3.96 -8.84 11.74
C SER A 124 -5.15 -7.87 11.59
N LEU A 125 -4.87 -6.57 11.47
CA LEU A 125 -5.89 -5.56 11.17
C LEU A 125 -6.48 -5.77 9.78
N VAL A 126 -5.64 -5.97 8.75
CA VAL A 126 -6.07 -6.23 7.36
C VAL A 126 -7.01 -7.43 7.30
N GLU A 127 -6.62 -8.55 7.90
CA GLU A 127 -7.43 -9.76 7.93
C GLU A 127 -8.76 -9.54 8.65
N LYS A 128 -8.73 -8.79 9.76
CA LYS A 128 -9.94 -8.50 10.53
C LYS A 128 -10.91 -7.61 9.74
N LEU A 129 -10.44 -6.57 9.09
CA LEU A 129 -11.25 -5.70 8.24
C LEU A 129 -11.86 -6.46 7.05
N LYS A 130 -11.11 -7.41 6.47
CA LYS A 130 -11.64 -8.29 5.41
C LYS A 130 -12.79 -9.19 5.91
N GLN A 131 -12.70 -9.68 7.17
CA GLN A 131 -13.80 -10.43 7.79
C GLN A 131 -15.09 -9.58 7.93
N TYR A 132 -14.96 -8.26 7.99
CA TYR A 132 -16.08 -7.30 8.00
C TYR A 132 -16.47 -6.80 6.60
N ASP A 133 -16.09 -7.55 5.55
CA ASP A 133 -16.41 -7.22 4.15
C ASP A 133 -15.92 -5.83 3.72
N LYS A 134 -14.78 -5.39 4.27
CA LYS A 134 -14.14 -4.14 3.87
C LYS A 134 -13.10 -4.38 2.78
N GLN A 135 -13.07 -3.50 1.77
CA GLN A 135 -11.99 -3.49 0.80
C GLN A 135 -10.75 -2.83 1.39
N ILE A 136 -9.60 -3.47 1.25
CA ILE A 136 -8.34 -3.01 1.85
C ILE A 136 -7.34 -2.66 0.76
N PHE A 137 -6.88 -1.42 0.80
CA PHE A 137 -5.79 -0.91 0.00
C PHE A 137 -4.58 -0.66 0.91
N VAL A 138 -3.40 -0.99 0.44
CA VAL A 138 -2.15 -0.66 1.15
C VAL A 138 -1.32 0.23 0.24
N VAL A 139 -0.86 1.36 0.78
CA VAL A 139 0.04 2.29 0.09
C VAL A 139 1.39 2.28 0.80
N GLY A 140 2.45 2.00 0.05
CA GLY A 140 3.82 2.00 0.58
C GLY A 140 4.84 1.78 -0.52
N GLY A 141 6.12 1.84 -0.19
CA GLY A 141 7.18 1.51 -1.14
C GLY A 141 7.43 0.01 -1.21
N ARG A 142 7.70 -0.52 -2.40
CA ARG A 142 8.00 -1.96 -2.56
C ARG A 142 9.19 -2.42 -1.73
N ALA A 143 10.15 -1.53 -1.52
CA ALA A 143 11.38 -1.87 -0.82
C ALA A 143 11.21 -1.99 0.70
N PHE A 144 10.23 -1.31 1.29
CA PHE A 144 10.05 -1.29 2.75
C PHE A 144 8.69 -1.82 3.22
N THR A 145 7.73 -2.08 2.32
CA THR A 145 6.48 -2.75 2.69
C THR A 145 6.67 -4.26 2.68
N SER A 146 6.27 -4.92 3.76
CA SER A 146 6.40 -6.38 3.87
C SER A 146 5.64 -7.09 2.74
N LEU A 147 6.23 -8.17 2.20
CA LEU A 147 5.61 -8.97 1.14
C LEU A 147 4.26 -9.57 1.59
N VAL A 148 4.13 -9.86 2.89
CA VAL A 148 2.88 -10.40 3.44
C VAL A 148 1.79 -9.34 3.37
N MET A 149 2.06 -8.08 3.71
CA MET A 149 1.12 -6.98 3.54
C MET A 149 0.71 -6.79 2.08
N GLN A 150 1.69 -6.76 1.15
CA GLN A 150 1.43 -6.61 -0.28
C GLN A 150 0.51 -7.69 -0.85
N ARG A 151 0.62 -8.93 -0.34
CA ARG A 151 -0.15 -10.08 -0.82
C ARG A 151 -1.52 -10.23 -0.16
N ASN A 152 -1.69 -9.70 1.04
CA ASN A 152 -2.92 -9.86 1.82
C ASN A 152 -3.92 -8.72 1.66
N CYS A 153 -3.55 -7.58 1.08
CA CYS A 153 -4.51 -6.53 0.72
C CYS A 153 -5.25 -6.85 -0.59
N HIS A 154 -6.33 -6.14 -0.87
CA HIS A 154 -7.04 -6.25 -2.15
C HIS A 154 -6.26 -5.57 -3.27
N GLU A 155 -5.58 -4.46 -2.97
CA GLU A 155 -4.70 -3.78 -3.90
C GLU A 155 -3.51 -3.17 -3.14
N PHE A 156 -2.30 -3.40 -3.64
CA PHE A 156 -1.09 -2.72 -3.19
C PHE A 156 -0.74 -1.60 -4.16
N ILE A 157 -0.69 -0.38 -3.67
CA ILE A 157 -0.36 0.82 -4.43
C ILE A 157 1.07 1.21 -4.08
N ALA A 158 1.99 0.97 -5.01
CA ALA A 158 3.38 1.34 -4.80
C ALA A 158 3.58 2.85 -4.94
N TYR A 159 4.09 3.49 -3.90
CA TYR A 159 4.29 4.94 -3.85
C TYR A 159 5.21 5.45 -4.97
N GLU A 160 6.21 4.66 -5.35
CA GLU A 160 7.12 4.98 -6.47
C GLU A 160 6.37 5.21 -7.78
N ASN A 161 5.29 4.48 -8.01
CA ASN A 161 4.48 4.62 -9.22
C ASN A 161 3.70 5.94 -9.22
N LEU A 162 3.30 6.43 -8.03
CA LEU A 162 2.54 7.66 -7.89
C LEU A 162 3.40 8.90 -8.19
N ILE A 163 4.65 8.92 -7.71
CA ILE A 163 5.56 10.03 -7.94
C ILE A 163 6.15 10.03 -9.36
N GLY A 164 6.37 8.84 -9.96
CA GLY A 164 6.88 8.71 -11.33
C GLY A 164 5.90 9.16 -12.42
N GLY A 165 4.61 9.17 -12.14
CA GLY A 165 3.56 9.60 -13.07
C GLY A 165 3.49 11.13 -13.27
N ARG A 166 3.91 11.92 -12.29
CA ARG A 166 3.91 13.41 -12.39
C ARG A 166 4.96 13.99 -13.35
N GLY A 167 6.00 13.22 -13.71
CA GLY A 167 7.06 13.66 -14.65
C GLY A 167 6.69 13.59 -16.13
N ARG A 168 5.52 13.08 -16.49
CA ARG A 168 5.09 12.92 -17.90
C ARG A 168 4.06 13.95 -18.40
N GLY A 169 3.68 14.91 -17.57
CA GLY A 169 2.59 15.86 -17.85
C GLY A 169 2.99 17.17 -18.53
N ASP A 170 4.26 17.49 -18.77
CA ASP A 170 4.62 18.73 -19.49
C ASP A 170 6.04 18.70 -20.09
N ARG A 171 6.22 17.93 -21.15
CA ARG A 171 7.21 18.19 -22.18
C ARG A 171 6.71 17.63 -23.49
N GLY A 172 6.09 18.50 -24.30
CA GLY A 172 5.85 18.26 -25.69
C GLY A 172 7.19 18.00 -26.40
N GLY A 173 7.45 16.72 -26.68
CA GLY A 173 8.62 16.27 -27.41
C GLY A 173 8.29 14.92 -28.05
N ARG A 174 8.08 14.93 -29.36
CA ARG A 174 7.95 13.73 -30.19
C ARG A 174 9.15 12.81 -29.94
N GLY A 175 8.91 11.64 -29.34
CA GLY A 175 9.82 10.52 -29.30
C GLY A 175 9.12 9.28 -29.89
N PRO A 176 9.83 8.36 -30.53
CA PRO A 176 9.28 7.37 -31.44
C PRO A 176 8.37 6.36 -30.73
N SER A 177 7.22 6.15 -31.35
CA SER A 177 6.25 5.11 -31.01
C SER A 177 6.89 3.72 -31.15
N GLY A 178 7.26 3.11 -30.01
CA GLY A 178 7.55 1.68 -29.95
C GLY A 178 6.30 0.95 -29.41
N PRO A 179 5.99 -0.26 -29.88
CA PRO A 179 4.77 -0.94 -29.52
C PRO A 179 4.76 -1.35 -28.04
N VAL A 180 3.74 -0.89 -27.32
CA VAL A 180 3.37 -1.38 -25.99
C VAL A 180 2.73 -2.76 -26.18
N GLY A 181 3.35 -3.80 -25.63
CA GLY A 181 2.78 -5.15 -25.64
C GLY A 181 3.68 -6.23 -26.20
N ALA A 182 4.92 -6.32 -25.73
CA ALA A 182 5.67 -7.56 -25.88
C ALA A 182 5.37 -8.46 -24.67
N GLN A 183 4.41 -9.38 -24.82
CA GLN A 183 4.41 -10.61 -24.04
C GLN A 183 5.78 -11.24 -24.25
N ALA A 184 6.59 -11.30 -23.18
CA ALA A 184 7.84 -12.04 -23.23
C ALA A 184 7.51 -13.49 -23.62
N SER A 185 7.95 -13.93 -24.77
CA SER A 185 7.73 -15.29 -25.22
C SER A 185 8.45 -16.23 -24.24
N VAL A 186 7.87 -17.40 -23.99
CA VAL A 186 8.41 -18.43 -23.11
C VAL A 186 9.87 -18.72 -23.46
N ASP A 187 10.24 -18.60 -24.73
CA ASP A 187 11.60 -18.80 -25.27
C ASP A 187 12.64 -17.78 -24.75
N GLN A 188 12.20 -16.60 -24.29
CA GLN A 188 13.09 -15.60 -23.69
C GLN A 188 13.29 -15.78 -22.18
N VAL A 189 12.33 -16.43 -21.51
CA VAL A 189 12.35 -16.66 -20.05
C VAL A 189 13.14 -17.91 -19.70
N VAL A 190 13.08 -18.94 -20.52
CA VAL A 190 13.75 -20.23 -20.29
C VAL A 190 15.30 -20.11 -20.14
N PRO A 191 16.02 -19.33 -20.95
CA PRO A 191 17.47 -19.15 -20.77
C PRO A 191 17.84 -18.44 -19.47
N LEU A 192 17.00 -17.47 -19.01
CA LEU A 192 17.21 -16.73 -17.76
C LEU A 192 17.00 -17.65 -16.54
N LEU A 193 15.97 -18.48 -16.57
CA LEU A 193 15.70 -19.49 -15.53
C LEU A 193 16.82 -20.55 -15.47
N ARG A 194 17.33 -21.02 -16.62
CA ARG A 194 18.48 -21.95 -16.65
C ARG A 194 19.76 -21.32 -16.08
N ARG A 195 19.97 -20.03 -16.29
CA ARG A 195 21.13 -19.31 -15.75
C ARG A 195 21.02 -19.11 -14.24
N ALA A 196 19.82 -18.78 -13.74
CA ALA A 196 19.54 -18.65 -12.31
C ALA A 196 19.66 -20.00 -11.58
N LEU A 197 19.18 -21.10 -12.17
CA LEU A 197 19.31 -22.45 -11.62
C LEU A 197 20.76 -22.97 -11.61
N LYS A 198 21.58 -22.60 -12.61
CA LYS A 198 23.01 -22.93 -12.61
C LYS A 198 23.79 -22.16 -11.55
N SER A 199 23.46 -20.90 -11.27
CA SER A 199 24.09 -20.13 -10.20
C SER A 199 23.70 -20.60 -8.80
N ALA A 200 22.50 -21.15 -8.62
CA ALA A 200 22.02 -21.74 -7.36
C ALA A 200 22.63 -23.12 -7.07
N SER A 201 23.20 -23.81 -8.08
CA SER A 201 23.75 -25.18 -7.94
C SER A 201 25.21 -25.23 -7.48
N ILE A 202 25.89 -24.11 -7.18
CA ILE A 202 27.34 -24.06 -6.93
C ILE A 202 27.71 -24.18 -5.44
N LYS A 203 26.77 -24.37 -4.52
CA LYS A 203 27.12 -24.72 -3.12
C LYS A 203 26.28 -25.92 -2.67
N ARG A 204 26.85 -27.10 -2.79
CA ARG A 204 26.36 -28.31 -2.13
C ARG A 204 27.42 -28.84 -1.16
N ASP A 205 27.00 -28.96 0.09
CA ASP A 205 27.65 -29.88 1.01
C ASP A 205 27.11 -31.31 0.78
N PRO A 206 27.95 -32.34 0.79
CA PRO A 206 27.54 -33.73 0.58
C PRO A 206 26.95 -34.30 1.85
N GLY A 207 25.64 -34.26 2.01
CA GLY A 207 24.96 -34.88 3.15
C GLY A 207 23.46 -34.60 3.33
N GLU A 208 22.86 -33.67 2.59
CA GLU A 208 21.43 -33.37 2.75
C GLU A 208 20.58 -33.99 1.63
N SER A 209 19.66 -34.85 2.04
CA SER A 209 18.62 -35.46 1.19
C SER A 209 17.49 -34.46 0.96
N LEU A 210 17.11 -34.25 -0.30
CA LEU A 210 16.03 -33.37 -0.74
C LEU A 210 14.65 -33.97 -0.48
N PRO A 211 13.71 -33.21 0.08
CA PRO A 211 12.30 -33.40 -0.19
C PRO A 211 11.80 -32.40 -1.24
N VAL A 212 11.04 -32.92 -2.20
CA VAL A 212 9.95 -32.23 -2.90
C VAL A 212 10.27 -31.35 -4.10
N TYR A 213 10.70 -31.93 -5.23
CA TYR A 213 10.41 -31.33 -6.56
C TYR A 213 10.28 -32.41 -7.65
N ARG A 214 9.51 -33.48 -7.37
CA ARG A 214 9.33 -34.59 -8.33
C ARG A 214 8.17 -34.44 -9.31
N TRP A 215 7.36 -33.40 -9.17
CA TRP A 215 6.13 -33.22 -9.95
C TRP A 215 6.15 -32.06 -10.96
N LEU A 216 7.31 -31.46 -11.22
CA LEU A 216 7.46 -30.37 -12.21
C LEU A 216 8.00 -30.87 -13.58
N PHE A 217 8.17 -32.18 -13.77
CA PHE A 217 8.66 -32.75 -15.03
C PHE A 217 7.89 -34.03 -15.44
N GLN A 218 6.54 -33.94 -15.41
CA GLN A 218 5.67 -34.82 -16.19
C GLN A 218 4.76 -34.00 -17.08
#